data_ebe83af44a48eb32f08d6d8fa18ecabb
#
_entry.id   ebe83af44a48eb32f08d6d8fa18ecabb
#
_cell.length_a   1.000
_cell.length_b   1.000
_cell.length_c   1.000
_cell.angle_alpha   90.00
_cell.angle_beta   90.00
_cell.angle_gamma   90.00
#
_symmetry.space_group_name_H-M   'P 1'
#
loop_
_entity.id
_entity.type
_entity.pdbx_description
1 polymer ?
#
loop_
_entity_poly.entity_id
_entity_poly.type
_entity_poly.pdbx_seq_one_letter_code
_entity_poly.pdbx_strand_id
1 'polypeptide(L)'
;MQPLDDAPRLIARIERVTAGSLAEQLSSPEPPLVVDVRSEREWGERHIEGAVNIPLSRLQEHLGDIPADRPLVVHCASDYRSTIAASLLRREGLAAVATLVGGLAAWEAASSETVAAD
;
A
#
# COMPACT_ATOMS: atom_id res chain seq x y z
N MET A 1 5.53 -9.28 -31.17
CA MET A 1 4.71 -9.63 -30.35
C MET A 1 5.08 -9.59 -28.98
N GLN A 2 6.25 -9.73 -28.67
CA GLN A 2 6.64 -9.71 -27.33
C GLN A 2 6.29 -8.49 -26.52
N PRO A 3 6.34 -7.29 -27.07
CA PRO A 3 5.98 -6.13 -26.27
C PRO A 3 4.59 -6.21 -25.68
N LEU A 4 3.68 -6.84 -26.38
CA LEU A 4 2.35 -6.99 -25.85
C LEU A 4 2.32 -7.94 -24.67
N ASP A 5 3.20 -8.92 -24.67
CA ASP A 5 3.24 -9.86 -23.57
C ASP A 5 3.80 -9.20 -22.32
N ASP A 6 4.77 -8.31 -22.50
CA ASP A 6 5.37 -7.65 -21.35
C ASP A 6 4.40 -6.77 -20.60
N ALA A 7 3.56 -6.05 -21.33
CA ALA A 7 2.64 -5.12 -20.69
C ALA A 7 1.68 -5.82 -19.72
N PRO A 8 1.02 -6.91 -20.12
CA PRO A 8 0.17 -7.61 -19.17
C PRO A 8 0.92 -8.17 -17.98
N ARG A 9 2.14 -8.63 -18.20
CA ARG A 9 2.90 -9.16 -17.09
C ARG A 9 3.27 -8.10 -16.08
N LEU A 10 3.61 -6.91 -16.56
CA LEU A 10 3.94 -5.82 -15.65
C LEU A 10 2.74 -5.41 -14.81
N ILE A 11 1.57 -5.36 -15.41
CA ILE A 11 0.37 -5.03 -14.67
C ILE A 11 0.06 -6.12 -13.65
N ALA A 12 0.26 -7.37 -14.03
CA ALA A 12 -0.05 -8.48 -13.13
C ALA A 12 0.95 -8.63 -12.00
N ARG A 13 2.04 -7.84 -12.03
CA ARG A 13 3.06 -7.97 -10.98
C ARG A 13 2.72 -7.28 -9.70
N ILE A 14 1.63 -6.55 -9.62
CA ILE A 14 1.24 -5.97 -8.36
C ILE A 14 0.79 -7.10 -7.45
N GLU A 15 1.57 -7.33 -6.41
CA GLU A 15 1.31 -8.44 -5.50
C GLU A 15 0.25 -8.06 -4.49
N ARG A 16 -0.31 -9.07 -3.86
CA ARG A 16 -1.30 -8.85 -2.82
C ARG A 16 -0.85 -9.58 -1.56
N VAL A 17 -0.94 -8.90 -0.42
CA VAL A 17 -0.56 -9.51 0.85
C VAL A 17 -1.79 -9.53 1.76
N THR A 18 -1.89 -10.57 2.57
CA THR A 18 -2.97 -10.64 3.54
C THR A 18 -2.60 -9.88 4.81
N ALA A 19 -3.61 -9.59 5.63
CA ALA A 19 -3.35 -8.88 6.89
C ALA A 19 -2.40 -9.69 7.78
N GLY A 20 -2.57 -11.02 7.83
CA GLY A 20 -1.68 -11.84 8.63
C GLY A 20 -0.25 -11.80 8.14
N SER A 21 -0.07 -11.88 6.82
CA SER A 21 1.26 -11.82 6.24
C SER A 21 1.91 -10.47 6.49
N LEU A 22 1.15 -9.39 6.34
CA LEU A 22 1.69 -8.06 6.60
C LEU A 22 2.10 -7.91 8.05
N ALA A 23 1.28 -8.41 8.98
CA ALA A 23 1.63 -8.32 10.39
C ALA A 23 2.97 -9.00 10.67
N GLU A 24 3.22 -10.14 10.04
CA GLU A 24 4.50 -10.83 10.19
C GLU A 24 5.63 -10.01 9.59
N GLN A 25 5.41 -9.44 8.41
CA GLN A 25 6.44 -8.65 7.76
C GLN A 25 6.80 -7.41 8.56
N LEU A 26 5.84 -6.80 9.23
CA LEU A 26 6.09 -5.61 10.02
C LEU A 26 6.92 -5.91 11.26
N SER A 27 6.97 -7.16 11.68
CA SER A 27 7.80 -7.58 12.81
C SER A 27 9.20 -8.00 12.37
N SER A 28 9.48 -8.00 11.09
CA SER A 28 10.79 -8.43 10.59
C SER A 28 11.82 -7.31 10.72
N PRO A 29 13.12 -7.64 10.58
CA PRO A 29 14.17 -6.62 10.67
C PRO A 29 14.09 -5.57 9.57
N GLU A 30 13.51 -5.91 8.41
CA GLU A 30 13.41 -4.97 7.30
C GLU A 30 11.97 -4.91 6.82
N PRO A 31 11.10 -4.27 7.59
CA PRO A 31 9.69 -4.25 7.24
C PRO A 31 9.42 -3.39 6.00
N PRO A 32 8.36 -3.70 5.28
CA PRO A 32 7.95 -2.83 4.18
C PRO A 32 7.42 -1.51 4.71
N LEU A 33 7.41 -0.50 3.85
CA LEU A 33 6.75 0.74 4.18
C LEU A 33 5.28 0.61 3.83
N VAL A 34 4.42 0.89 4.78
CA VAL A 34 2.98 0.86 4.56
C VAL A 34 2.51 2.25 4.18
N VAL A 35 1.84 2.36 3.04
CA VAL A 35 1.33 3.64 2.54
C VAL A 35 -0.19 3.58 2.55
N ASP A 36 -0.80 4.44 3.35
CA ASP A 36 -2.24 4.54 3.50
C ASP A 36 -2.73 5.64 2.57
N VAL A 37 -3.49 5.26 1.56
CA VAL A 37 -3.94 6.24 0.55
C VAL A 37 -5.37 6.73 0.80
N ARG A 38 -5.86 6.53 2.03
CA ARG A 38 -7.15 7.07 2.44
C ARG A 38 -7.01 8.57 2.73
N SER A 39 -8.13 9.22 2.98
CA SER A 39 -8.11 10.64 3.31
C SER A 39 -7.41 10.88 4.66
N GLU A 40 -7.00 12.12 4.89
CA GLU A 40 -6.40 12.49 6.17
C GLU A 40 -7.37 12.28 7.31
N ARG A 41 -8.65 12.50 7.06
CA ARG A 41 -9.65 12.31 8.11
C ARG A 41 -9.73 10.84 8.52
N GLU A 42 -9.77 9.94 7.54
CA GLU A 42 -9.81 8.51 7.84
C GLU A 42 -8.56 8.10 8.61
N TRP A 43 -7.41 8.60 8.17
CA TRP A 43 -6.14 8.32 8.83
C TRP A 43 -6.16 8.76 10.29
N GLY A 44 -6.69 9.96 10.54
CA GLY A 44 -6.71 10.49 11.90
C GLY A 44 -7.55 9.66 12.85
N GLU A 45 -8.58 9.02 12.33
CA GLU A 45 -9.44 8.20 13.17
C GLU A 45 -8.77 6.89 13.55
N ARG A 46 -8.18 6.20 12.60
CA ARG A 46 -7.48 4.94 12.84
C ARG A 46 -6.54 4.65 11.67
N HIS A 47 -5.37 4.16 11.97
CA HIS A 47 -4.45 3.73 10.91
C HIS A 47 -3.48 2.69 11.49
N ILE A 48 -2.77 2.01 10.60
CA ILE A 48 -1.76 1.03 10.98
C ILE A 48 -0.55 1.79 11.50
N GLU A 49 -0.09 1.43 12.68
CA GLU A 49 1.06 2.10 13.27
C GLU A 49 2.28 2.01 12.36
N GLY A 50 2.97 3.12 12.18
CA GLY A 50 4.14 3.17 11.31
C GLY A 50 3.85 3.43 9.85
N ALA A 51 2.57 3.38 9.45
CA ALA A 51 2.21 3.70 8.08
C ALA A 51 2.30 5.20 7.83
N VAL A 52 2.52 5.57 6.58
CA VAL A 52 2.47 6.97 6.19
C VAL A 52 1.19 7.22 5.42
N ASN A 53 0.64 8.41 5.57
CA ASN A 53 -0.61 8.76 4.89
C ASN A 53 -0.32 9.66 3.71
N ILE A 54 -0.64 9.15 2.52
CA ILE A 54 -0.57 9.95 1.30
C ILE A 54 -1.87 9.71 0.56
N PRO A 55 -2.86 10.56 0.74
CA PRO A 55 -4.16 10.35 0.09
C PRO A 55 -4.00 10.17 -1.41
N LEU A 56 -4.82 9.32 -1.99
CA LEU A 56 -4.72 9.00 -3.42
C LEU A 56 -4.71 10.26 -4.27
N SER A 57 -5.53 11.24 -3.92
CA SER A 57 -5.64 12.47 -4.70
C SER A 57 -4.34 13.29 -4.70
N ARG A 58 -3.43 13.01 -3.77
CA ARG A 58 -2.19 13.75 -3.66
C ARG A 58 -0.96 12.90 -3.91
N LEU A 59 -1.18 11.68 -4.36
CA LEU A 59 -0.09 10.73 -4.49
C LEU A 59 0.97 11.20 -5.45
N GLN A 60 0.57 11.76 -6.60
CA GLN A 60 1.54 12.20 -7.59
C GLN A 60 2.41 13.33 -7.08
N GLU A 61 1.88 14.18 -6.22
CA GLU A 61 2.66 15.28 -5.66
C GLU A 61 3.75 14.79 -4.72
N HIS A 62 3.57 13.60 -4.16
CA HIS A 62 4.45 13.09 -3.12
C HIS A 62 5.29 11.90 -3.54
N LEU A 63 5.39 11.65 -4.86
CA LEU A 63 6.18 10.50 -5.32
C LEU A 63 7.63 10.58 -4.87
N GLY A 64 8.18 11.77 -4.79
CA GLY A 64 9.56 11.94 -4.35
C GLY A 64 9.77 11.62 -2.88
N ASP A 65 8.70 11.55 -2.11
CA ASP A 65 8.80 11.24 -0.68
C ASP A 65 8.74 9.75 -0.41
N ILE A 66 8.53 8.94 -1.44
CA ILE A 66 8.41 7.49 -1.29
C ILE A 66 9.73 6.85 -1.67
N PRO A 67 10.37 6.10 -0.73
CA PRO A 67 11.64 5.48 -1.06
C PRO A 67 11.50 4.43 -2.14
N ALA A 68 12.42 4.45 -3.10
CA ALA A 68 12.39 3.50 -4.21
C ALA A 68 13.11 2.20 -3.88
N ASP A 69 13.84 2.16 -2.79
CA ASP A 69 14.67 1.02 -2.42
C ASP A 69 14.05 0.14 -1.35
N ARG A 70 12.77 0.27 -1.14
CA ARG A 70 12.09 -0.43 -0.06
C ARG A 70 10.77 -0.99 -0.57
N PRO A 71 10.39 -2.21 -0.17
CA PRO A 71 9.08 -2.73 -0.54
C PRO A 71 7.97 -1.86 0.04
N LEU A 72 6.92 -1.67 -0.72
CA LEU A 72 5.77 -0.87 -0.32
C LEU A 72 4.54 -1.76 -0.22
N VAL A 73 3.72 -1.53 0.81
CA VAL A 73 2.40 -2.13 0.88
C VAL A 73 1.40 -0.99 0.95
N VAL A 74 0.56 -0.89 -0.06
CA VAL A 74 -0.40 0.20 -0.21
C VAL A 74 -1.76 -0.29 0.21
N HIS A 75 -2.48 0.49 1.01
CA HIS A 75 -3.82 0.09 1.39
C HIS A 75 -4.77 1.27 1.47
N CYS A 76 -6.06 0.95 1.42
CA CYS A 76 -7.12 1.93 1.66
C CYS A 76 -8.12 1.26 2.59
N ALA A 77 -9.38 1.69 2.57
CA ALA A 77 -10.39 1.08 3.45
C ALA A 77 -10.69 -0.36 3.03
N SER A 78 -10.77 -0.60 1.74
CA SER A 78 -11.00 -1.94 1.20
C SER A 78 -9.97 -2.21 0.11
N ASP A 79 -10.35 -2.18 -1.17
CA ASP A 79 -9.39 -2.48 -2.26
C ASP A 79 -9.35 -1.45 -3.37
N TYR A 80 -10.37 -0.59 -3.47
CA TYR A 80 -10.53 0.21 -4.66
C TYR A 80 -9.43 1.26 -4.86
N ARG A 81 -9.24 2.12 -3.86
CA ARG A 81 -8.25 3.20 -3.97
C ARG A 81 -6.83 2.66 -4.00
N SER A 82 -6.58 1.59 -3.25
CA SER A 82 -5.23 1.03 -3.20
C SER A 82 -4.83 0.39 -4.53
N THR A 83 -5.77 -0.21 -5.24
CA THR A 83 -5.47 -0.78 -6.55
C THR A 83 -5.06 0.32 -7.53
N ILE A 84 -5.78 1.44 -7.51
CA ILE A 84 -5.43 2.58 -8.36
C ILE A 84 -4.06 3.12 -7.99
N ALA A 85 -3.81 3.28 -6.69
CA ALA A 85 -2.54 3.81 -6.22
C ALA A 85 -1.38 2.90 -6.61
N ALA A 86 -1.54 1.59 -6.43
CA ALA A 86 -0.47 0.65 -6.76
C ALA A 86 -0.14 0.70 -8.26
N SER A 87 -1.15 0.80 -9.11
CA SER A 87 -0.92 0.92 -10.54
C SER A 87 -0.16 2.18 -10.88
N LEU A 88 -0.51 3.28 -10.23
CA LEU A 88 0.18 4.54 -10.46
C LEU A 88 1.64 4.45 -10.04
N LEU A 89 1.89 3.88 -8.86
CA LEU A 89 3.27 3.76 -8.36
C LEU A 89 4.11 2.88 -9.26
N ARG A 90 3.53 1.78 -9.76
CA ARG A 90 4.26 0.91 -10.68
C ARG A 90 4.59 1.64 -11.97
N ARG A 91 3.65 2.43 -12.47
CA ARG A 91 3.89 3.19 -13.68
C ARG A 91 5.00 4.19 -13.50
N GLU A 92 5.15 4.71 -12.29
CA GLU A 92 6.19 5.69 -12.00
C GLU A 92 7.53 5.04 -11.66
N GLY A 93 7.64 3.73 -11.81
CA GLY A 93 8.93 3.06 -11.68
C GLY A 93 9.19 2.36 -10.36
N LEU A 94 8.25 2.42 -9.44
CA LEU A 94 8.44 1.72 -8.16
C LEU A 94 8.11 0.24 -8.35
N ALA A 95 9.11 -0.61 -8.20
CA ALA A 95 9.00 -2.00 -8.61
C ALA A 95 8.37 -2.92 -7.56
N ALA A 96 8.65 -2.67 -6.29
CA ALA A 96 8.21 -3.59 -5.23
C ALA A 96 6.98 -3.04 -4.54
N VAL A 97 5.82 -3.12 -5.21
CA VAL A 97 4.56 -2.60 -4.70
C VAL A 97 3.56 -3.73 -4.54
N ALA A 98 2.97 -3.82 -3.37
CA ALA A 98 1.90 -4.78 -3.09
C ALA A 98 0.71 -4.04 -2.50
N THR A 99 -0.48 -4.66 -2.56
CA THR A 99 -1.66 -4.11 -1.91
C THR A 99 -2.10 -5.04 -0.78
N LEU A 100 -2.70 -4.46 0.24
CA LEU A 100 -3.23 -5.23 1.37
C LEU A 100 -4.63 -5.70 1.00
N VAL A 101 -4.80 -7.03 0.97
CA VAL A 101 -6.09 -7.62 0.59
C VAL A 101 -7.15 -7.17 1.59
N GLY A 102 -8.21 -6.54 1.09
CA GLY A 102 -9.31 -6.08 1.94
C GLY A 102 -9.01 -4.83 2.74
N GLY A 103 -7.83 -4.27 2.61
CA GLY A 103 -7.47 -2.99 3.22
C GLY A 103 -7.58 -2.97 4.73
N LEU A 104 -7.84 -1.78 5.27
CA LEU A 104 -7.90 -1.62 6.73
C LEU A 104 -9.00 -2.47 7.34
N ALA A 105 -10.10 -2.68 6.62
CA ALA A 105 -11.17 -3.52 7.13
C ALA A 105 -10.68 -4.92 7.42
N ALA A 106 -9.88 -5.50 6.52
CA ALA A 106 -9.33 -6.83 6.73
C ALA A 106 -8.29 -6.83 7.84
N TRP A 107 -7.51 -5.76 7.94
CA TRP A 107 -6.52 -5.63 9.02
C TRP A 107 -7.22 -5.67 10.38
N GLU A 108 -8.30 -4.92 10.52
CA GLU A 108 -9.04 -4.89 11.78
C GLU A 108 -9.76 -6.20 12.06
N ALA A 109 -10.29 -6.85 11.00
CA ALA A 109 -10.97 -8.13 11.16
C ALA A 109 -10.01 -9.22 11.63
N ALA A 110 -8.72 -9.08 11.31
CA ALA A 110 -7.71 -10.03 11.77
C ALA A 110 -7.23 -9.73 13.17
N SER A 111 -7.90 -8.82 13.87
CA SER A 111 -7.58 -8.41 15.24
C SER A 111 -6.22 -7.71 15.34
N SER A 112 -5.77 -7.11 14.26
CA SER A 112 -4.52 -6.34 14.28
C SER A 112 -4.81 -4.94 14.75
N GLU A 113 -3.84 -4.34 15.43
CA GLU A 113 -4.06 -3.07 16.10
C GLU A 113 -3.90 -1.87 15.18
N THR A 114 -4.65 -0.82 15.47
CA THR A 114 -4.50 0.46 14.80
C THR A 114 -4.29 1.52 15.87
N VAL A 115 -3.83 2.69 15.43
CA VAL A 115 -3.63 3.83 16.31
C VAL A 115 -4.37 5.02 15.71
N ALA A 116 -4.59 6.03 16.53
CA ALA A 116 -5.23 7.26 16.10
C ALA A 116 -4.19 8.37 16.08
N ALA A 117 -4.40 9.36 15.22
CA ALA A 117 -3.53 10.53 15.21
C ALA A 117 -3.90 11.43 16.39
N ASP A 118 -2.90 12.08 16.94
CA ASP A 118 -3.11 13.01 18.05
C ASP A 118 -3.73 14.31 17.62
#